data_bf41f989cb4d3864d4594ee252d3b13e
#
_entry.id   bf41f989cb4d3864d4594ee252d3b13e
#
_cell.length_a   1.000
_cell.length_b   1.000
_cell.length_c   1.000
_cell.angle_alpha   90.00
_cell.angle_beta   90.00
_cell.angle_gamma   90.00
#
_symmetry.space_group_name_H-M   'P 1'
#
loop_
_entity.id
_entity.type
_entity.pdbx_description
1 polymer ?
#
loop_
_entity_poly.entity_id
_entity_poly.type
_entity_poly.pdbx_seq_one_letter_code
_entity_poly.pdbx_strand_id
1 'polypeptide(L)'
;MPDNTGYINIVAVMQKFFDQAISGNWSYNPQNYENSEVPVSVMAQDFLSTYKYGWKTSYYQNTYDIKTDEVGDTLENEKSDKLNCLLNELSSIKEGECESCSI
;
A
#
# COMPACT_ATOMS: atom_id res chain seq x y z
N MET A 1 -15.89 -2.14 10.30
CA MET A 1 -16.43 -0.80 10.55
C MET A 1 -16.78 -0.20 9.21
N PRO A 2 -17.97 0.37 9.02
CA PRO A 2 -18.33 0.96 7.73
C PRO A 2 -17.57 2.26 7.43
N ASP A 3 -17.17 3.01 8.46
CA ASP A 3 -16.42 4.27 8.34
C ASP A 3 -15.52 4.51 9.56
N ASN A 4 -14.67 5.53 9.50
CA ASN A 4 -13.78 5.93 10.59
C ASN A 4 -14.41 6.91 11.60
N THR A 5 -15.64 7.35 11.38
CA THR A 5 -16.27 8.42 12.19
C THR A 5 -16.30 8.10 13.68
N GLY A 6 -16.68 6.88 14.04
CA GLY A 6 -16.72 6.46 15.44
C GLY A 6 -15.34 6.48 16.09
N TYR A 7 -14.33 6.00 15.38
CA TYR A 7 -12.94 6.00 15.84
C TYR A 7 -12.40 7.42 15.99
N ILE A 8 -12.62 8.27 14.98
CA ILE A 8 -12.23 9.69 15.01
C ILE A 8 -12.80 10.39 16.25
N ASN A 9 -14.08 10.20 16.52
CA ASN A 9 -14.75 10.84 17.66
C ASN A 9 -14.18 10.38 19.00
N ILE A 10 -13.93 9.07 19.16
CA ILE A 10 -13.36 8.52 20.40
C ILE A 10 -11.95 9.08 20.63
N VAL A 11 -11.07 9.01 19.62
CA VAL A 11 -9.70 9.53 19.73
C VAL A 11 -9.70 11.04 19.98
N ALA A 12 -10.60 11.78 19.34
CA ALA A 12 -10.74 13.23 19.55
C ALA A 12 -11.13 13.58 21.00
N VAL A 13 -12.03 12.81 21.59
CA VAL A 13 -12.39 13.00 23.00
C VAL A 13 -11.22 12.66 23.91
N MET A 14 -10.55 11.55 23.66
CA MET A 14 -9.39 11.13 24.45
C MET A 14 -8.25 12.16 24.35
N GLN A 15 -7.99 12.72 23.16
CA GLN A 15 -6.93 13.67 22.94
C GLN A 15 -7.06 14.93 23.81
N LYS A 16 -8.26 15.29 24.24
CA LYS A 16 -8.48 16.45 25.14
C LYS A 16 -7.93 16.25 26.54
N PHE A 17 -7.71 15.00 26.94
CA PHE A 17 -7.22 14.64 28.27
C PHE A 17 -5.73 14.28 28.27
N PHE A 18 -5.08 14.24 27.11
CA PHE A 18 -3.68 13.91 26.98
C PHE A 18 -2.88 15.08 26.41
N ASP A 19 -1.80 15.42 27.05
CA ASP A 19 -0.86 16.48 26.58
C ASP A 19 -0.12 16.03 25.33
N GLN A 20 0.26 14.75 25.27
CA GLN A 20 0.95 14.19 24.12
C GLN A 20 -0.03 13.81 23.01
N ALA A 21 0.50 13.77 21.79
CA ALA A 21 -0.29 13.34 20.63
C ALA A 21 -0.59 11.85 20.72
N ILE A 22 -1.88 11.50 20.55
CA ILE A 22 -2.30 10.13 20.32
C ILE A 22 -2.05 9.80 18.85
N SER A 23 -1.27 8.75 18.57
CA SER A 23 -1.02 8.27 17.22
C SER A 23 -2.27 7.57 16.69
N GLY A 24 -3.07 8.29 15.90
CA GLY A 24 -4.28 7.75 15.30
C GLY A 24 -3.98 7.00 14.00
N ASN A 25 -4.53 5.79 13.87
CA ASN A 25 -4.40 4.99 12.67
C ASN A 25 -5.71 4.98 11.90
N TRP A 26 -5.62 5.14 10.58
CA TRP A 26 -6.76 5.04 9.68
C TRP A 26 -6.92 3.60 9.21
N SER A 27 -8.16 3.16 9.06
CA SER A 27 -8.45 1.85 8.50
C SER A 27 -9.54 1.97 7.44
N TYR A 28 -9.23 1.58 6.23
CA TYR A 28 -10.16 1.55 5.12
C TYR A 28 -10.30 0.12 4.60
N ASN A 29 -11.53 -0.31 4.41
CA ASN A 29 -11.81 -1.57 3.71
C ASN A 29 -12.39 -1.26 2.33
N PRO A 30 -11.62 -1.47 1.26
CA PRO A 30 -12.07 -1.21 -0.11
C PRO A 30 -13.35 -1.97 -0.49
N GLN A 31 -13.57 -3.15 0.11
CA GLN A 31 -14.78 -3.97 -0.16
C GLN A 31 -16.09 -3.28 0.23
N ASN A 32 -16.04 -2.23 1.07
CA ASN A 32 -17.22 -1.47 1.47
C ASN A 32 -17.61 -0.37 0.46
N TYR A 33 -16.80 -0.20 -0.58
CA TYR A 33 -16.99 0.85 -1.60
C TYR A 33 -17.22 0.24 -2.97
N GLU A 34 -17.87 1.01 -3.85
CA GLU A 34 -18.05 0.62 -5.23
C GLU A 34 -16.69 0.44 -5.92
N ASN A 35 -16.59 -0.55 -6.78
CA ASN A 35 -15.35 -0.93 -7.50
C ASN A 35 -14.16 -1.31 -6.58
N SER A 36 -14.41 -1.59 -5.30
CA SER A 36 -13.34 -1.88 -4.33
C SER A 36 -12.27 -0.77 -4.25
N GLU A 37 -12.68 0.46 -4.49
CA GLU A 37 -11.80 1.63 -4.40
C GLU A 37 -12.32 2.60 -3.33
N VAL A 38 -11.44 3.09 -2.47
CA VAL A 38 -11.80 4.08 -1.45
C VAL A 38 -11.81 5.47 -2.09
N PRO A 39 -12.96 6.17 -2.14
CA PRO A 39 -13.02 7.51 -2.71
C PRO A 39 -12.13 8.49 -1.94
N VAL A 40 -11.35 9.28 -2.66
CA VAL A 40 -10.49 10.32 -2.07
C VAL A 40 -11.31 11.34 -1.26
N SER A 41 -12.56 11.58 -1.65
CA SER A 41 -13.49 12.47 -0.93
C SER A 41 -13.77 11.97 0.50
N VAL A 42 -13.90 10.67 0.71
CA VAL A 42 -14.10 10.07 2.03
C VAL A 42 -12.86 10.28 2.90
N MET A 43 -11.68 10.01 2.34
CA MET A 43 -10.41 10.23 3.03
C MET A 43 -10.21 11.71 3.39
N ALA A 44 -10.51 12.62 2.48
CA ALA A 44 -10.43 14.06 2.72
C ALA A 44 -11.40 14.51 3.81
N GLN A 45 -12.63 14.00 3.82
CA GLN A 45 -13.63 14.30 4.85
C GLN A 45 -13.21 13.81 6.23
N ASP A 46 -12.66 12.59 6.31
CA ASP A 46 -12.12 12.05 7.55
C ASP A 46 -10.96 12.92 8.06
N PHE A 47 -10.04 13.30 7.17
CA PHE A 47 -8.92 14.18 7.52
C PHE A 47 -9.38 15.55 8.02
N LEU A 48 -10.34 16.18 7.37
CA LEU A 48 -10.93 17.44 7.82
C LEU A 48 -11.63 17.29 9.18
N SER A 49 -12.26 16.15 9.41
CA SER A 49 -12.91 15.85 10.69
C SER A 49 -11.91 15.72 11.83
N THR A 50 -10.77 15.07 11.59
CA THR A 50 -9.70 14.99 12.60
C THR A 50 -9.14 16.36 12.95
N TYR A 51 -8.90 17.20 11.97
CA TYR A 51 -8.47 18.57 12.18
C TYR A 51 -9.51 19.38 13.00
N LYS A 52 -10.78 19.28 12.63
CA LYS A 52 -11.88 19.97 13.30
C LYS A 52 -12.02 19.57 14.77
N TYR A 53 -11.80 18.28 15.08
CA TYR A 53 -11.96 17.76 16.44
C TYR A 53 -10.68 17.80 17.28
N GLY A 54 -9.58 18.28 16.73
CA GLY A 54 -8.33 18.53 17.46
C GLY A 54 -7.43 17.33 17.62
N TRP A 55 -7.42 16.41 16.66
CA TRP A 55 -6.36 15.41 16.59
C TRP A 55 -5.01 16.09 16.40
N LYS A 56 -4.00 15.54 17.04
CA LYS A 56 -2.64 16.07 16.94
C LYS A 56 -1.80 15.32 15.91
N THR A 57 -2.07 14.03 15.71
CA THR A 57 -1.26 13.19 14.81
C THR A 57 -2.08 12.09 14.15
N SER A 58 -1.99 12.00 12.81
CA SER A 58 -2.34 10.84 12.01
C SER A 58 -1.05 10.07 11.73
N TYR A 59 -1.03 8.74 11.98
CA TYR A 59 0.21 7.97 11.91
C TYR A 59 0.23 6.98 10.74
N TYR A 60 -0.56 5.90 10.82
CA TYR A 60 -0.64 4.93 9.75
C TYR A 60 -2.00 4.96 9.05
N GLN A 61 -1.95 4.70 7.75
CA GLN A 61 -3.13 4.37 6.97
C GLN A 61 -3.06 2.89 6.60
N ASN A 62 -4.01 2.11 7.11
CA ASN A 62 -4.13 0.70 6.80
C ASN A 62 -5.28 0.50 5.80
N THR A 63 -4.99 -0.13 4.69
CA THR A 63 -5.97 -0.65 3.75
C THR A 63 -5.94 -2.16 3.79
N TYR A 64 -7.12 -2.79 3.83
CA TYR A 64 -7.19 -4.24 3.71
C TYR A 64 -7.00 -4.60 2.24
N ASP A 65 -5.95 -5.35 1.94
CA ASP A 65 -5.73 -5.87 0.60
C ASP A 65 -6.83 -6.88 0.26
N ILE A 66 -7.43 -6.68 -0.88
CA ILE A 66 -8.32 -7.68 -1.48
C ILE A 66 -7.40 -8.83 -1.87
N LYS A 67 -7.51 -9.93 -1.14
CA LYS A 67 -6.88 -11.24 -1.36
C LYS A 67 -5.79 -11.23 -2.43
N THR A 68 -4.58 -11.13 -1.99
CA THR A 68 -3.34 -11.33 -2.78
C THR A 68 -3.19 -12.77 -3.31
N ASP A 69 -4.14 -13.65 -3.04
CA ASP A 69 -4.05 -15.07 -3.41
C ASP A 69 -4.06 -15.29 -4.93
N GLU A 70 -4.60 -14.33 -5.73
CA GLU A 70 -4.58 -14.43 -7.19
C GLU A 70 -3.58 -13.46 -7.86
N VAL A 71 -3.19 -12.37 -7.19
CA VAL A 71 -2.25 -11.37 -7.76
C VAL A 71 -0.80 -11.68 -7.38
N GLY A 72 -0.58 -12.34 -6.26
CA GLY A 72 0.74 -12.78 -5.83
C GLY A 72 1.35 -13.78 -6.82
N ASP A 73 0.58 -14.79 -7.20
CA ASP A 73 1.02 -15.82 -8.15
C ASP A 73 1.29 -15.26 -9.56
N THR A 74 0.54 -14.26 -10.00
CA THR A 74 0.76 -13.65 -11.33
C THR A 74 2.01 -12.77 -11.36
N LEU A 75 2.27 -12.00 -10.29
CA LEU A 75 3.45 -11.12 -10.24
C LEU A 75 4.75 -11.90 -9.99
N GLU A 76 4.70 -13.01 -9.24
CA GLU A 76 5.85 -13.89 -9.06
C GLU A 76 6.16 -14.69 -10.33
N ASN A 77 5.14 -15.16 -11.02
CA ASN A 77 5.31 -15.84 -12.32
C ASN A 77 5.84 -14.90 -13.40
N GLU A 78 5.32 -13.67 -13.52
CA GLU A 78 5.84 -12.68 -14.48
C GLU A 78 7.30 -12.27 -14.18
N LYS A 79 7.67 -12.17 -12.91
CA LYS A 79 9.08 -11.90 -12.53
C LYS A 79 9.98 -13.09 -12.81
N SER A 80 9.50 -14.31 -12.54
CA SER A 80 10.24 -15.54 -12.82
C SER A 80 10.45 -15.72 -14.33
N ASP A 81 9.43 -15.47 -15.14
CA ASP A 81 9.52 -15.61 -16.60
C ASP A 81 10.45 -14.55 -17.22
N LYS A 82 10.40 -13.31 -16.75
CA LYS A 82 11.33 -12.26 -17.17
C LYS A 82 12.78 -12.57 -16.76
N LEU A 83 12.98 -13.08 -15.55
CA LEU A 83 14.30 -13.48 -15.09
C LEU A 83 14.86 -14.65 -15.89
N ASN A 84 14.05 -15.65 -16.17
CA ASN A 84 14.44 -16.80 -16.99
C ASN A 84 14.74 -16.39 -18.45
N CYS A 85 13.99 -15.46 -19.00
CA CYS A 85 14.27 -14.91 -20.33
C CYS A 85 15.62 -14.20 -20.37
N LEU A 86 15.92 -13.36 -19.38
CA LEU A 86 17.21 -12.65 -19.27
C LEU A 86 18.39 -13.63 -19.03
N LEU A 87 18.18 -14.68 -18.26
CA LEU A 87 19.20 -15.71 -18.04
C LEU A 87 19.52 -16.49 -19.31
N ASN A 88 18.50 -16.80 -20.13
CA ASN A 88 18.68 -17.44 -21.42
C ASN A 88 19.41 -16.54 -22.43
N GLU A 89 19.11 -15.24 -22.44
CA GLU A 89 19.84 -14.27 -23.27
C GLU A 89 21.31 -14.15 -22.85
N LEU A 90 21.58 -14.12 -21.54
CA LEU A 90 22.94 -14.07 -21.01
C LEU A 90 23.73 -15.36 -21.29
N SER A 91 23.07 -16.51 -21.31
CA SER A 91 23.74 -17.79 -21.65
C SER A 91 24.09 -17.86 -23.15
N SER A 92 23.27 -17.31 -24.02
CA SER A 92 23.54 -17.28 -25.47
C SER A 92 24.68 -16.31 -25.85
N ILE A 93 24.96 -15.30 -25.03
CA ILE A 93 26.09 -14.37 -25.24
C ILE A 93 27.42 -15.02 -24.87
N LYS A 94 27.44 -16.09 -24.05
CA LYS A 94 28.68 -16.76 -23.66
C LYS A 94 29.25 -17.73 -24.69
N GLU A 95 28.52 -18.06 -25.74
CA GLU A 95 28.98 -18.93 -26.86
C GLU A 95 29.44 -18.18 -28.09
N GLY A 96 29.52 -16.84 -28.04
CA GLY A 96 30.16 -16.05 -29.05
C GLY A 96 31.66 -16.01 -28.84
N GLU A 97 32.40 -16.89 -29.49
CA GLU A 97 33.87 -16.84 -29.56
C GLU A 97 34.35 -15.45 -29.99
N CYS A 98 35.16 -14.88 -29.15
CA CYS A 98 35.85 -13.63 -29.47
C CYS A 98 37.02 -13.95 -30.44
N GLU A 99 36.76 -13.83 -31.73
CA GLU A 99 37.75 -14.01 -32.82
C GLU A 99 38.77 -12.86 -32.92
N SER A 100 39.12 -12.21 -31.84
CA SER A 100 40.02 -11.04 -31.88
C SER A 100 41.19 -11.11 -30.92
N CYS A 101 41.72 -12.31 -30.64
CA CYS A 101 43.01 -12.48 -29.99
C CYS A 101 43.84 -13.55 -30.70
N SER A 102 44.31 -13.22 -31.90
CA SER A 102 45.46 -13.88 -32.52
C SER A 102 46.41 -12.80 -33.03
N ILE A 103 47.42 -12.50 -32.22
CA ILE A 103 48.73 -11.98 -32.62
C ILE A 103 49.76 -12.93 -32.09
#